data_f78f503f320c0255b461af12b040bcd2
#
_entry.id   f78f503f320c0255b461af12b040bcd2
#
_cell.length_a   1.000
_cell.length_b   1.000
_cell.length_c   1.000
_cell.angle_alpha   90.00
_cell.angle_beta   90.00
_cell.angle_gamma   90.00
#
_symmetry.space_group_name_H-M   'P 1'
#
loop_
_entity.id
_entity.type
_entity.pdbx_description
1 polymer ?
#
loop_
_entity_poly.entity_id
_entity_poly.type
_entity_poly.pdbx_seq_one_letter_code
_entity_poly.pdbx_strand_id
1 'polypeptide(L)'
;MKPLTLLAMLALTACSGPAPDTSSDSTMTSVGSVERKVATPKPNPAPDYAGRWIGVEGMVLDIAPAPGRYTLTMQWDLDNKGSFDGVAAGDTIAFDRNGLRETLRPTNGTATGLKYLAGKTDCLTVKPGEGYCRDGLSR
;
A
#
# COMPACT_ATOMS: atom_id res chain seq x y z
N MET A 1 -14.56 44.94 -18.35
CA MET A 1 -13.79 45.94 -17.60
C MET A 1 -12.70 45.20 -16.84
N LYS A 2 -11.43 45.36 -17.30
CA LYS A 2 -10.23 44.96 -16.55
C LYS A 2 -9.90 46.06 -15.53
N PRO A 3 -9.22 45.75 -14.44
CA PRO A 3 -7.79 45.96 -14.31
C PRO A 3 -7.10 44.73 -13.68
N LEU A 4 -5.94 44.30 -14.04
CA LEU A 4 -4.57 44.79 -14.12
C LEU A 4 -3.99 45.27 -12.76
N THR A 5 -2.80 44.76 -12.47
CA THR A 5 -1.81 45.16 -11.46
C THR A 5 -1.71 44.17 -10.28
N LEU A 6 -0.55 43.69 -9.82
CA LEU A 6 0.79 44.21 -9.76
C LEU A 6 1.81 43.10 -9.46
N LEU A 7 2.95 43.28 -10.04
CA LEU A 7 4.25 42.63 -9.85
C LEU A 7 4.80 42.90 -8.44
N ALA A 8 5.38 41.88 -7.80
CA ALA A 8 6.37 42.08 -6.74
C ALA A 8 7.47 41.03 -6.82
N MET A 9 8.60 41.47 -7.28
CA MET A 9 9.92 40.86 -7.15
C MET A 9 10.42 40.95 -5.69
N LEU A 10 11.36 40.10 -5.35
CA LEU A 10 12.50 40.18 -4.43
C LEU A 10 12.58 38.88 -3.63
N ALA A 11 13.71 38.28 -3.29
CA ALA A 11 15.13 38.47 -3.52
C ALA A 11 15.85 37.17 -3.19
N LEU A 12 16.96 36.91 -3.84
CA LEU A 12 17.96 35.90 -3.51
C LEU A 12 18.57 36.19 -2.13
N THR A 13 18.78 35.12 -1.34
CA THR A 13 19.82 35.15 -0.33
C THR A 13 20.58 33.82 -0.36
N ALA A 14 21.75 33.85 -0.96
CA ALA A 14 22.76 32.81 -0.87
C ALA A 14 23.45 32.94 0.49
N CYS A 15 23.53 31.86 1.24
CA CYS A 15 24.47 31.71 2.37
C CYS A 15 25.39 30.56 2.03
N SER A 16 26.59 30.95 1.57
CA SER A 16 27.81 30.11 1.61
C SER A 16 28.33 30.09 3.03
N GLY A 17 28.52 28.89 3.60
CA GLY A 17 29.25 28.68 4.83
C GLY A 17 30.40 27.71 4.57
N PRO A 18 31.59 27.97 5.10
CA PRO A 18 32.82 27.26 4.75
C PRO A 18 32.99 25.96 5.52
N ALA A 19 33.65 25.00 4.84
CA ALA A 19 34.15 23.76 5.41
C ALA A 19 35.35 24.02 6.35
N PRO A 20 35.54 23.22 7.37
CA PRO A 20 36.85 23.01 7.95
C PRO A 20 37.46 21.69 7.52
N ASP A 21 38.57 21.79 6.81
CA ASP A 21 39.56 20.74 6.72
C ASP A 21 40.16 20.50 8.11
N THR A 22 40.30 19.25 8.48
CA THR A 22 41.34 18.84 9.41
C THR A 22 41.78 17.43 9.09
N SER A 23 42.96 17.35 8.56
CA SER A 23 43.78 16.17 8.34
C SER A 23 44.25 15.55 9.65
N SER A 24 44.66 14.28 9.49
CA SER A 24 45.50 13.46 10.36
C SER A 24 44.72 12.58 11.34
N ASP A 25 44.87 11.29 11.33
CA ASP A 25 46.12 10.52 11.48
C ASP A 25 45.86 9.02 11.14
N SER A 26 46.87 8.45 10.57
CA SER A 26 46.96 7.01 10.27
C SER A 26 47.05 6.20 11.54
N THR A 27 46.22 5.19 11.70
CA THR A 27 46.61 3.97 12.42
C THR A 27 45.92 2.78 11.76
N MET A 28 46.71 2.01 11.05
CA MET A 28 46.37 0.69 10.56
C MET A 28 46.09 -0.21 11.76
N THR A 29 44.84 -0.67 11.83
CA THR A 29 44.54 -1.91 12.52
C THR A 29 43.61 -2.68 11.59
N SER A 30 44.20 -3.66 10.92
CA SER A 30 43.52 -4.69 10.17
C SER A 30 42.64 -5.49 11.13
N VAL A 31 41.39 -5.25 11.12
CA VAL A 31 40.39 -6.14 11.75
C VAL A 31 39.40 -6.53 10.67
N GLY A 32 39.33 -7.84 10.46
CA GLY A 32 38.66 -8.53 9.38
C GLY A 32 37.35 -7.91 8.91
N SER A 33 37.27 -7.75 7.61
CA SER A 33 36.01 -7.57 6.90
C SER A 33 35.07 -8.73 7.25
N VAL A 34 34.26 -8.53 8.28
CA VAL A 34 33.04 -9.30 8.41
C VAL A 34 32.10 -8.70 7.37
N GLU A 35 32.19 -9.22 6.16
CA GLU A 35 31.21 -9.04 5.13
C GLU A 35 29.87 -9.52 5.69
N ARG A 36 29.18 -8.61 6.36
CA ARG A 36 27.81 -8.84 6.78
C ARG A 36 27.01 -8.87 5.51
N LYS A 37 26.93 -10.07 4.92
CA LYS A 37 25.94 -10.39 3.88
C LYS A 37 24.60 -9.95 4.43
N VAL A 38 24.19 -8.75 4.03
CA VAL A 38 22.84 -8.28 4.26
C VAL A 38 21.96 -9.28 3.52
N ALA A 39 21.40 -10.24 4.25
CA ALA A 39 20.42 -11.13 3.73
C ALA A 39 19.28 -10.24 3.22
N THR A 40 19.15 -10.16 1.90
CA THR A 40 17.98 -9.58 1.27
C THR A 40 16.78 -10.28 1.92
N PRO A 41 15.85 -9.57 2.56
CA PRO A 41 14.68 -10.22 3.14
C PRO A 41 14.03 -11.03 2.03
N LYS A 42 13.96 -12.35 2.20
CA LYS A 42 13.21 -13.19 1.28
C LYS A 42 11.81 -12.60 1.23
N PRO A 43 11.30 -12.23 0.05
CA PRO A 43 9.94 -11.71 -0.03
C PRO A 43 9.03 -12.71 0.67
N ASN A 44 8.29 -12.28 1.67
CA ASN A 44 7.24 -13.11 2.25
C ASN A 44 6.37 -13.60 1.08
N PRO A 45 6.04 -14.88 1.01
CA PRO A 45 5.15 -15.34 -0.04
C PRO A 45 3.91 -14.45 0.00
N ALA A 46 3.57 -13.89 -1.16
CA ALA A 46 2.40 -13.05 -1.30
C ALA A 46 1.17 -13.83 -0.75
N PRO A 47 0.30 -13.18 0.03
CA PRO A 47 -0.88 -13.83 0.58
C PRO A 47 -1.71 -14.47 -0.54
N ASP A 48 -2.18 -15.68 -0.34
CA ASP A 48 -3.07 -16.34 -1.31
C ASP A 48 -4.51 -15.82 -1.15
N TYR A 49 -4.72 -14.64 -1.70
CA TYR A 49 -6.04 -14.01 -1.76
C TYR A 49 -6.70 -14.16 -3.13
N ALA A 50 -6.13 -14.96 -4.02
CA ALA A 50 -6.67 -15.16 -5.36
C ALA A 50 -8.10 -15.68 -5.31
N GLY A 51 -8.95 -15.19 -6.22
CA GLY A 51 -10.33 -15.59 -6.37
C GLY A 51 -11.34 -14.52 -6.09
N ARG A 52 -12.61 -14.94 -5.99
CA ARG A 52 -13.76 -14.04 -5.82
C ARG A 52 -14.16 -13.90 -4.36
N TRP A 53 -14.42 -12.68 -3.96
CA TRP A 53 -14.86 -12.26 -2.65
C TRP A 53 -16.15 -11.44 -2.80
N ILE A 54 -17.14 -11.69 -1.97
CA ILE A 54 -18.46 -11.09 -2.05
C ILE A 54 -18.69 -10.16 -0.87
N GLY A 55 -19.10 -8.95 -1.15
CA GLY A 55 -19.59 -7.98 -0.17
C GLY A 55 -21.11 -8.00 -0.05
N VAL A 56 -21.69 -6.88 0.32
CA VAL A 56 -23.13 -6.66 0.39
C VAL A 56 -23.61 -5.84 -0.83
N GLU A 57 -24.89 -5.89 -1.13
CA GLU A 57 -25.53 -5.01 -2.14
C GLU A 57 -24.82 -4.99 -3.51
N GLY A 58 -24.35 -6.13 -3.97
CA GLY A 58 -23.66 -6.24 -5.27
C GLY A 58 -22.16 -5.90 -5.21
N MET A 59 -21.61 -5.61 -4.05
CA MET A 59 -20.16 -5.45 -3.89
C MET A 59 -19.43 -6.77 -4.19
N VAL A 60 -18.43 -6.70 -5.03
CA VAL A 60 -17.61 -7.85 -5.45
C VAL A 60 -16.15 -7.41 -5.56
N LEU A 61 -15.25 -8.33 -5.22
CA LEU A 61 -13.82 -8.19 -5.42
C LEU A 61 -13.29 -9.48 -6.02
N ASP A 62 -12.73 -9.40 -7.22
CA ASP A 62 -11.98 -10.47 -7.86
C ASP A 62 -10.49 -10.15 -7.78
N ILE A 63 -9.71 -11.05 -7.21
CA ILE A 63 -8.26 -10.93 -7.08
C ILE A 63 -7.59 -11.93 -7.99
N ALA A 64 -6.86 -11.44 -8.98
CA ALA A 64 -6.04 -12.27 -9.86
C ALA A 64 -4.55 -12.05 -9.57
N PRO A 65 -3.77 -13.12 -9.36
CA PRO A 65 -2.33 -13.00 -9.20
C PRO A 65 -1.69 -12.59 -10.53
N ALA A 66 -0.69 -11.72 -10.45
CA ALA A 66 0.15 -11.30 -11.56
C ALA A 66 1.63 -11.32 -11.09
N PRO A 67 2.62 -11.32 -11.99
CA PRO A 67 4.03 -11.34 -11.59
C PRO A 67 4.39 -10.16 -10.67
N GLY A 68 4.65 -10.48 -9.38
CA GLY A 68 5.02 -9.48 -8.35
C GLY A 68 3.90 -8.56 -7.87
N ARG A 69 2.65 -8.79 -8.27
CA ARG A 69 1.48 -7.98 -7.92
C ARG A 69 0.18 -8.76 -8.03
N TYR A 70 -0.92 -8.06 -7.78
CA TYR A 70 -2.29 -8.54 -7.99
C TYR A 70 -3.04 -7.60 -8.92
N THR A 71 -3.96 -8.11 -9.70
CA THR A 71 -5.00 -7.30 -10.32
C THR A 71 -6.26 -7.42 -9.46
N LEU A 72 -6.75 -6.29 -8.99
CA LEU A 72 -7.96 -6.17 -8.18
C LEU A 72 -9.08 -5.63 -9.05
N THR A 73 -10.03 -6.46 -9.43
CA THR A 73 -11.25 -5.99 -10.11
C THR A 73 -12.34 -5.93 -9.07
N MET A 74 -12.83 -4.74 -8.78
CA MET A 74 -13.76 -4.53 -7.67
C MET A 74 -14.95 -3.66 -8.06
N GLN A 75 -16.06 -3.98 -7.45
CA GLN A 75 -17.23 -3.12 -7.34
C GLN A 75 -17.44 -2.88 -5.84
N TRP A 76 -17.31 -1.64 -5.39
CA TRP A 76 -17.35 -1.29 -3.96
C TRP A 76 -18.61 -0.55 -3.53
N ASP A 77 -19.49 -0.25 -4.47
CA ASP A 77 -20.88 0.16 -4.28
C ASP A 77 -21.67 -0.04 -5.58
N LEU A 78 -22.93 0.39 -5.63
CA LEU A 78 -23.81 0.17 -6.77
C LEU A 78 -23.32 0.84 -8.06
N ASP A 79 -22.65 1.98 -7.95
CA ASP A 79 -22.30 2.84 -9.09
C ASP A 79 -20.80 2.80 -9.41
N ASN A 80 -19.98 2.39 -8.45
CA ASN A 80 -18.54 2.47 -8.54
C ASN A 80 -17.87 1.10 -8.69
N LYS A 81 -17.13 0.95 -9.77
CA LYS A 81 -16.32 -0.24 -10.07
C LYS A 81 -15.05 0.13 -10.80
N GLY A 82 -14.04 -0.72 -10.73
CA GLY A 82 -12.76 -0.50 -11.41
C GLY A 82 -11.79 -1.64 -11.24
N SER A 83 -10.67 -1.54 -11.95
CA SER A 83 -9.56 -2.47 -11.84
C SER A 83 -8.31 -1.70 -11.38
N PHE A 84 -7.58 -2.26 -10.42
CA PHE A 84 -6.43 -1.63 -9.79
C PHE A 84 -5.27 -2.61 -9.66
N ASP A 85 -4.06 -2.11 -9.74
CA ASP A 85 -2.87 -2.89 -9.42
C ASP A 85 -2.64 -2.89 -7.90
N GLY A 86 -2.55 -4.08 -7.31
CA GLY A 86 -2.27 -4.28 -5.90
C GLY A 86 -0.88 -4.84 -5.67
N VAL A 87 -0.21 -4.41 -4.63
CA VAL A 87 1.11 -4.89 -4.22
C VAL A 87 1.04 -5.51 -2.82
N ALA A 88 1.60 -6.70 -2.66
CA ALA A 88 1.69 -7.34 -1.35
C ALA A 88 2.52 -6.49 -0.38
N ALA A 89 1.99 -6.26 0.80
CA ALA A 89 2.61 -5.53 1.89
C ALA A 89 2.40 -6.32 3.21
N GLY A 90 3.27 -7.30 3.45
CA GLY A 90 3.08 -8.28 4.51
C GLY A 90 1.89 -9.19 4.19
N ASP A 91 0.92 -9.25 5.09
CA ASP A 91 -0.35 -9.96 4.97
C ASP A 91 -1.46 -9.15 4.29
N THR A 92 -1.14 -7.97 3.78
CA THR A 92 -2.09 -7.05 3.16
C THR A 92 -1.77 -6.82 1.69
N ILE A 93 -2.72 -6.26 0.95
CA ILE A 93 -2.50 -5.75 -0.41
C ILE A 93 -2.73 -4.24 -0.40
N ALA A 94 -1.69 -3.48 -0.74
CA ALA A 94 -1.80 -2.05 -0.93
C ALA A 94 -2.10 -1.72 -2.39
N PHE A 95 -2.99 -0.77 -2.64
CA PHE A 95 -3.39 -0.33 -3.98
C PHE A 95 -3.77 1.15 -3.99
N ASP A 96 -3.81 1.75 -5.17
CA ASP A 96 -4.22 3.14 -5.34
C ASP A 96 -5.57 3.19 -6.06
N ARG A 97 -6.53 3.89 -5.45
CA ARG A 97 -7.87 4.10 -6.01
C ARG A 97 -8.24 5.58 -5.93
N ASN A 98 -8.54 6.16 -7.08
CA ASN A 98 -8.93 7.57 -7.18
C ASN A 98 -7.92 8.55 -6.55
N GLY A 99 -6.62 8.24 -6.66
CA GLY A 99 -5.54 9.03 -6.08
C GLY A 99 -5.33 8.86 -4.57
N LEU A 100 -6.04 7.93 -3.95
CA LEU A 100 -5.87 7.58 -2.54
C LEU A 100 -5.20 6.21 -2.40
N ARG A 101 -4.22 6.14 -1.52
CA ARG A 101 -3.60 4.88 -1.14
C ARG A 101 -4.51 4.14 -0.18
N GLU A 102 -4.96 2.97 -0.56
CA GLU A 102 -5.80 2.09 0.24
C GLU A 102 -5.12 0.76 0.52
N THR A 103 -5.64 0.01 1.48
CA THR A 103 -5.08 -1.27 1.90
C THR A 103 -6.19 -2.28 2.14
N LEU A 104 -6.10 -3.40 1.46
CA LEU A 104 -6.96 -4.56 1.66
C LEU A 104 -6.35 -5.46 2.73
N ARG A 105 -7.03 -5.67 3.84
CA ARG A 105 -6.56 -6.38 5.02
C ARG A 105 -7.37 -7.64 5.29
N PRO A 106 -6.75 -8.75 5.69
CA PRO A 106 -7.48 -9.92 6.17
C PRO A 106 -8.20 -9.59 7.49
N THR A 107 -9.45 -9.95 7.56
CA THR A 107 -10.32 -9.68 8.71
C THR A 107 -11.36 -10.79 8.88
N ASN A 108 -12.22 -10.63 9.87
CA ASN A 108 -13.49 -11.35 9.94
C ASN A 108 -14.66 -10.45 9.52
N GLY A 109 -15.83 -11.02 9.37
CA GLY A 109 -17.00 -10.31 8.92
C GLY A 109 -17.44 -9.18 9.84
N THR A 110 -17.27 -9.31 11.14
CA THR A 110 -17.58 -8.24 12.11
C THR A 110 -16.72 -7.01 11.89
N ALA A 111 -15.42 -7.20 11.60
CA ALA A 111 -14.48 -6.11 11.36
C ALA A 111 -14.75 -5.35 10.05
N THR A 112 -15.53 -5.91 9.12
CA THR A 112 -15.96 -5.20 7.91
C THR A 112 -16.90 -4.03 8.21
N GLY A 113 -17.54 -4.02 9.36
CA GLY A 113 -18.61 -3.07 9.72
C GLY A 113 -19.93 -3.34 8.98
N LEU A 114 -20.01 -4.42 8.21
CA LEU A 114 -21.19 -4.80 7.43
C LEU A 114 -21.97 -5.89 8.15
N LYS A 115 -23.16 -5.55 8.59
CA LYS A 115 -24.00 -6.42 9.42
C LYS A 115 -24.27 -7.80 8.81
N TYR A 116 -24.46 -7.87 7.51
CA TYR A 116 -24.72 -9.13 6.79
C TYR A 116 -23.50 -10.03 6.65
N LEU A 117 -22.30 -9.53 6.92
CA LEU A 117 -21.07 -10.30 6.91
C LEU A 117 -20.61 -10.72 8.31
N ALA A 118 -21.26 -10.26 9.38
CA ALA A 118 -20.79 -10.38 10.76
C ALA A 118 -20.46 -11.82 11.22
N GLY A 119 -21.07 -12.84 10.66
CA GLY A 119 -20.80 -14.25 10.99
C GLY A 119 -19.70 -14.92 10.17
N LYS A 120 -19.13 -14.21 9.18
CA LYS A 120 -18.10 -14.76 8.31
C LYS A 120 -16.70 -14.61 8.91
N THR A 121 -15.80 -15.54 8.62
CA THR A 121 -14.45 -15.58 9.20
C THR A 121 -13.34 -15.24 8.20
N ASP A 122 -13.55 -15.53 6.93
CA ASP A 122 -12.58 -15.29 5.87
C ASP A 122 -13.02 -14.06 5.06
N CYS A 123 -12.53 -12.89 5.46
CA CYS A 123 -12.90 -11.61 4.88
C CYS A 123 -11.68 -10.73 4.59
N LEU A 124 -11.85 -9.83 3.66
CA LEU A 124 -10.92 -8.75 3.33
C LEU A 124 -11.64 -7.42 3.49
N THR A 125 -11.02 -6.47 4.20
CA THR A 125 -11.62 -5.16 4.45
C THR A 125 -10.69 -4.06 3.97
N VAL A 126 -11.24 -3.09 3.24
CA VAL A 126 -10.55 -1.85 2.88
C VAL A 126 -10.74 -0.82 3.99
N LYS A 127 -11.98 -0.56 4.37
CA LYS A 127 -12.39 0.35 5.44
C LYS A 127 -13.74 -0.08 6.03
N PRO A 128 -14.14 0.44 7.19
CA PRO A 128 -15.47 0.16 7.72
C PRO A 128 -16.57 0.49 6.70
N GLY A 129 -17.44 -0.49 6.44
CA GLY A 129 -18.47 -0.40 5.41
C GLY A 129 -18.02 -0.85 4.02
N GLU A 130 -16.75 -1.20 3.83
CA GLU A 130 -16.25 -1.79 2.60
C GLU A 130 -15.43 -3.05 2.90
N GLY A 131 -16.08 -4.18 2.77
CA GLY A 131 -15.50 -5.49 3.02
C GLY A 131 -16.15 -6.58 2.19
N TYR A 132 -15.38 -7.63 1.97
CA TYR A 132 -15.71 -8.75 1.11
C TYR A 132 -15.32 -10.05 1.81
N CYS A 133 -16.14 -11.06 1.74
CA CYS A 133 -15.86 -12.35 2.35
C CYS A 133 -15.96 -13.47 1.31
N ARG A 134 -15.22 -14.54 1.51
CA ARG A 134 -15.46 -15.77 0.79
C ARG A 134 -16.69 -16.46 1.36
N ASP A 135 -17.54 -16.97 0.52
CA ASP A 135 -18.56 -17.91 0.95
C ASP A 135 -17.87 -19.19 1.37
N GLY A 136 -18.04 -19.57 2.61
CA GLY A 136 -17.27 -20.59 3.32
C GLY A 136 -17.26 -22.03 2.77
N LEU A 137 -16.78 -22.17 1.55
CA LEU A 137 -16.30 -23.42 0.98
C LEU A 137 -14.78 -23.33 0.86
N SER A 138 -14.13 -23.11 2.00
CA SER A 138 -12.70 -23.41 2.11
C SER A 138 -12.52 -24.90 2.03
N ARG A 139 -11.78 -25.31 1.04
CA ARG A 139 -11.22 -26.67 0.99
C ARG A 139 -10.10 -26.80 2.01
#